data_1f9e0d51775909ee2195d61d1e927a79
#
_entry.id   1f9e0d51775909ee2195d61d1e927a79
#
_cell.length_a   1.000
_cell.length_b   1.000
_cell.length_c   1.000
_cell.angle_alpha   90.00
_cell.angle_beta   90.00
_cell.angle_gamma   90.00
#
_symmetry.space_group_name_H-M   'P 1'
#
loop_
_entity.id
_entity.type
_entity.pdbx_description
1 polymer ?
#
loop_
_entity_poly.entity_id
_entity_poly.type
_entity_poly.pdbx_seq_one_letter_code
_entity_poly.pdbx_strand_id
1 'polypeptide(L)'
;MLFCVMTAGFIMLAIPIVKQESAGNPRVTALGISQSAGNMEGKEVRFGVIYSALYCAENIVIPAGTVAAVHDSFMPQSDLAMLVGMQVDAFYGGLGTGWINMFIFLVIAVFIGTLMIGRSPELFGKKIGIPEMQVAVGVNVLQLFVPVCLAAIACFIYMKIGNPNLGWLTNMGPHGFTTMLYEYITSAAGNGSNFAGLNNNTPFWNLTTSLAMLTGRFVPIIGGLLIIGFMREKKYIPSSSGTLQTDSYTFGAFLFAVIIVLSVLSLFVILMAGPIAEHFSLIKTNRLSVLTMLSPFKLLS
;
A
#
# COMPACT_ATOMS: atom_id res chain seq x y z
N MET A 1 3.38 -0.32 23.44
CA MET A 1 4.32 -1.14 22.64
C MET A 1 3.89 -1.21 21.18
N LEU A 2 2.71 -1.76 20.80
CA LEU A 2 2.24 -1.82 19.40
C LEU A 2 2.30 -0.47 18.68
N PHE A 3 1.82 0.59 19.33
CA PHE A 3 1.92 1.96 18.79
C PHE A 3 3.35 2.36 18.41
N CYS A 4 4.35 2.07 19.25
CA CYS A 4 5.74 2.39 18.95
C CYS A 4 6.27 1.63 17.74
N VAL A 5 5.92 0.34 17.61
CA VAL A 5 6.35 -0.49 16.47
C VAL A 5 5.68 -0.02 15.18
N MET A 6 4.39 0.30 15.22
CA MET A 6 3.66 0.84 14.07
C MET A 6 4.18 2.22 13.68
N THR A 7 4.52 3.07 14.65
CA THR A 7 5.14 4.37 14.39
C THR A 7 6.50 4.22 13.71
N ALA A 8 7.31 3.25 14.13
CA ALA A 8 8.57 2.94 13.44
C ALA A 8 8.31 2.53 11.97
N GLY A 9 7.30 1.69 11.73
CA GLY A 9 6.87 1.32 10.37
C GLY A 9 6.42 2.52 9.54
N PHE A 10 5.62 3.42 10.12
CA PHE A 10 5.23 4.67 9.47
C PHE A 10 6.44 5.53 9.08
N ILE A 11 7.40 5.70 9.99
CA ILE A 11 8.62 6.45 9.70
C ILE A 11 9.41 5.80 8.55
N MET A 12 9.48 4.47 8.50
CA MET A 12 10.13 3.75 7.40
C MET A 12 9.46 4.01 6.04
N LEU A 13 8.16 4.26 5.99
CA LEU A 13 7.44 4.65 4.77
C LEU A 13 7.57 6.14 4.46
N ALA A 14 7.51 7.01 5.46
CA ALA A 14 7.55 8.46 5.28
C ALA A 14 8.92 8.96 4.79
N ILE A 15 10.01 8.38 5.30
CA ILE A 15 11.39 8.79 4.92
C ILE A 15 11.64 8.65 3.41
N PRO A 16 11.38 7.51 2.74
CA PRO A 16 11.53 7.40 1.30
C PRO A 16 10.72 8.42 0.52
N ILE A 17 9.44 8.65 0.91
CA ILE A 17 8.57 9.61 0.24
C ILE A 17 9.17 11.02 0.31
N VAL A 18 9.49 11.50 1.51
CA VAL A 18 10.06 12.83 1.71
C VAL A 18 11.41 12.99 0.98
N LYS A 19 12.27 11.96 1.07
CA LYS A 19 13.59 11.99 0.44
C LYS A 19 13.51 12.06 -1.09
N GLN A 20 12.62 11.26 -1.70
CA GLN A 20 12.48 11.24 -3.15
C GLN A 20 11.88 12.55 -3.68
N GLU A 21 10.83 13.04 -3.04
CA GLU A 21 10.21 14.30 -3.46
C GLU A 21 11.15 15.50 -3.27
N SER A 22 11.96 15.51 -2.20
CA SER A 22 12.96 16.55 -1.98
C SER A 22 14.14 16.49 -2.96
N ALA A 23 14.45 15.32 -3.51
CA ALA A 23 15.51 15.17 -4.52
C ALA A 23 15.12 15.71 -5.89
N GLY A 24 13.83 15.90 -6.15
CA GLY A 24 13.31 16.37 -7.42
C GLY A 24 13.20 15.30 -8.50
N ASN A 25 12.59 15.66 -9.64
CA ASN A 25 12.35 14.76 -10.76
C ASN A 25 13.55 14.79 -11.74
N PRO A 26 14.27 13.67 -11.94
CA PRO A 26 15.43 13.61 -12.84
C PRO A 26 15.12 14.00 -14.28
N ARG A 27 13.91 13.76 -14.78
CA ARG A 27 13.49 14.15 -16.14
C ARG A 27 13.41 15.67 -16.28
N VAL A 28 12.87 16.34 -15.27
CA VAL A 28 12.75 17.80 -15.26
C VAL A 28 14.13 18.45 -15.15
N THR A 29 15.03 17.88 -14.34
CA THR A 29 16.43 18.31 -14.23
C THR A 29 17.16 18.14 -15.58
N ALA A 30 16.91 17.05 -16.30
CA ALA A 30 17.51 16.81 -17.63
C ALA A 30 17.06 17.83 -18.68
N LEU A 31 15.92 18.50 -18.50
CA LEU A 31 15.45 19.60 -19.33
C LEU A 31 16.10 20.96 -18.96
N GLY A 32 17.05 20.98 -18.02
CA GLY A 32 17.72 22.20 -17.57
C GLY A 32 16.91 23.05 -16.57
N ILE A 33 15.79 22.54 -16.08
CA ILE A 33 14.93 23.25 -15.12
C ILE A 33 15.47 23.02 -13.70
N SER A 34 15.75 24.11 -13.00
CA SER A 34 16.21 24.08 -11.60
C SER A 34 15.08 23.65 -10.66
N GLN A 35 15.35 22.67 -9.80
CA GLN A 35 14.41 22.15 -8.81
C GLN A 35 14.96 22.36 -7.38
N SER A 36 15.40 23.58 -7.07
CA SER A 36 15.96 23.91 -5.76
C SER A 36 15.01 23.65 -4.59
N ALA A 37 13.70 23.66 -4.84
CA ALA A 37 12.66 23.33 -3.85
C ALA A 37 12.24 21.83 -3.85
N GLY A 38 12.86 20.98 -4.68
CA GLY A 38 12.46 19.59 -4.90
C GLY A 38 11.41 19.45 -6.00
N ASN A 39 10.71 18.30 -6.03
CA ASN A 39 9.64 18.02 -6.99
C ASN A 39 8.36 18.78 -6.62
N MET A 40 8.19 19.96 -7.20
CA MET A 40 7.03 20.83 -6.98
C MET A 40 5.84 20.52 -7.89
N GLU A 41 5.98 19.59 -8.82
CA GLU A 41 4.87 19.19 -9.69
C GLU A 41 3.68 18.68 -8.86
N GLY A 42 2.50 19.22 -9.13
CA GLY A 42 1.28 18.85 -8.43
C GLY A 42 1.24 19.16 -6.93
N LYS A 43 2.16 19.97 -6.43
CA LYS A 43 2.25 20.38 -5.01
C LYS A 43 2.00 21.87 -4.84
N GLU A 44 1.38 22.23 -3.72
CA GLU A 44 1.12 23.63 -3.44
C GLU A 44 2.36 24.35 -2.91
N VAL A 45 2.66 25.53 -3.48
CA VAL A 45 3.83 26.34 -3.11
C VAL A 45 3.79 26.76 -1.64
N ARG A 46 2.61 27.02 -1.10
CA ARG A 46 2.41 27.44 0.30
C ARG A 46 2.87 26.38 1.31
N PHE A 47 2.63 25.11 1.02
CA PHE A 47 3.02 24.00 1.90
C PHE A 47 4.43 23.48 1.58
N GLY A 48 4.83 23.55 0.32
CA GLY A 48 6.10 23.02 -0.15
C GLY A 48 6.14 21.50 -0.22
N VAL A 49 7.28 20.99 -0.65
CA VAL A 49 7.46 19.56 -0.94
C VAL A 49 7.40 18.70 0.32
N ILE A 50 8.07 19.12 1.41
CA ILE A 50 8.22 18.29 2.61
C ILE A 50 6.87 18.05 3.30
N TYR A 51 6.09 19.11 3.51
CA TYR A 51 4.76 18.96 4.14
C TYR A 51 3.79 18.21 3.26
N SER A 52 3.81 18.42 1.95
CA SER A 52 2.98 17.66 1.00
C SER A 52 3.33 16.18 1.01
N ALA A 53 4.61 15.84 1.08
CA ALA A 53 5.09 14.45 1.15
C ALA A 53 4.75 13.77 2.48
N LEU A 54 4.92 14.47 3.61
CA LEU A 54 4.53 13.97 4.93
C LEU A 54 3.02 13.77 5.04
N TYR A 55 2.23 14.73 4.57
CA TYR A 55 0.77 14.61 4.56
C TYR A 55 0.29 13.43 3.72
N CYS A 56 0.94 13.21 2.56
CA CYS A 56 0.66 12.04 1.74
C CYS A 56 0.96 10.73 2.50
N ALA A 57 2.12 10.64 3.16
CA ALA A 57 2.48 9.47 3.97
C ALA A 57 1.48 9.23 5.12
N GLU A 58 1.04 10.29 5.80
CA GLU A 58 0.04 10.21 6.87
C GLU A 58 -1.31 9.73 6.35
N ASN A 59 -1.78 10.32 5.25
CA ASN A 59 -3.06 9.97 4.63
C ASN A 59 -3.14 8.51 4.19
N ILE A 60 -2.03 7.92 3.77
CA ILE A 60 -1.97 6.54 3.30
C ILE A 60 -2.08 5.54 4.44
N VAL A 61 -1.44 5.82 5.59
CA VAL A 61 -1.46 4.91 6.75
C VAL A 61 -2.72 5.08 7.60
N ILE A 62 -3.44 6.19 7.42
CA ILE A 62 -4.76 6.45 8.00
C ILE A 62 -5.72 6.53 6.82
N PRO A 63 -6.48 5.48 6.48
CA PRO A 63 -7.32 5.48 5.28
C PRO A 63 -8.36 6.62 5.28
N ALA A 64 -7.94 7.81 4.87
CA ALA A 64 -8.68 9.06 4.98
C ALA A 64 -9.06 9.69 3.63
N GLY A 65 -8.39 9.35 2.54
CA GLY A 65 -8.69 9.83 1.17
C GLY A 65 -8.44 11.31 0.90
N THR A 66 -7.96 12.07 1.89
CA THR A 66 -7.65 13.48 1.72
C THR A 66 -6.27 13.66 1.10
N VAL A 67 -6.15 14.59 0.15
CA VAL A 67 -4.89 14.84 -0.56
C VAL A 67 -4.49 16.30 -0.45
N ALA A 68 -3.20 16.57 -0.17
CA ALA A 68 -2.60 17.90 -0.20
C ALA A 68 -1.72 18.11 -1.45
N ALA A 69 -1.58 17.09 -2.26
CA ALA A 69 -0.82 17.12 -3.49
C ALA A 69 -1.41 16.13 -4.51
N VAL A 70 -1.13 16.31 -5.78
CA VAL A 70 -1.53 15.36 -6.83
C VAL A 70 -0.65 14.12 -6.73
N HIS A 71 -1.20 12.99 -6.32
CA HIS A 71 -0.44 11.74 -6.11
C HIS A 71 0.18 11.21 -7.40
N ASP A 72 -0.44 11.46 -8.56
CA ASP A 72 0.07 11.10 -9.89
C ASP A 72 1.42 11.77 -10.23
N SER A 73 1.80 12.84 -9.54
CA SER A 73 3.04 13.58 -9.76
C SER A 73 4.18 13.17 -8.83
N PHE A 74 3.95 12.18 -7.98
CA PHE A 74 4.98 11.68 -7.08
C PHE A 74 5.99 10.81 -7.81
N MET A 75 7.17 10.66 -7.21
CA MET A 75 8.23 9.84 -7.76
C MET A 75 7.92 8.35 -7.58
N PRO A 76 8.36 7.46 -8.48
CA PRO A 76 8.00 6.03 -8.43
C PRO A 76 8.32 5.30 -7.11
N GLN A 77 9.35 5.73 -6.39
CA GLN A 77 9.64 5.18 -5.06
C GLN A 77 8.65 5.68 -4.01
N SER A 78 8.13 6.90 -4.17
CA SER A 78 7.03 7.42 -3.37
C SER A 78 5.75 6.61 -3.64
N ASP A 79 5.45 6.32 -4.91
CA ASP A 79 4.30 5.49 -5.31
C ASP A 79 4.39 4.08 -4.73
N LEU A 80 5.59 3.48 -4.75
CA LEU A 80 5.83 2.19 -4.11
C LEU A 80 5.52 2.24 -2.61
N ALA A 81 6.01 3.26 -1.92
CA ALA A 81 5.75 3.41 -0.48
C ALA A 81 4.26 3.67 -0.20
N MET A 82 3.56 4.42 -1.07
CA MET A 82 2.13 4.63 -0.99
C MET A 82 1.34 3.32 -1.12
N LEU A 83 1.63 2.52 -2.13
CA LEU A 83 0.96 1.23 -2.34
C LEU A 83 1.20 0.26 -1.18
N VAL A 84 2.44 0.20 -0.67
CA VAL A 84 2.77 -0.61 0.50
C VAL A 84 2.02 -0.13 1.74
N GLY A 85 1.98 1.18 1.98
CA GLY A 85 1.28 1.76 3.12
C GLY A 85 -0.21 1.45 3.13
N MET A 86 -0.89 1.62 1.99
CA MET A 86 -2.30 1.27 1.83
C MET A 86 -2.56 -0.22 2.01
N GLN A 87 -1.66 -1.06 1.53
CA GLN A 87 -1.83 -2.51 1.61
C GLN A 87 -1.67 -3.06 3.04
N VAL A 88 -0.88 -2.40 3.87
CA VAL A 88 -0.75 -2.76 5.29
C VAL A 88 -2.05 -2.48 6.04
N ASP A 89 -2.72 -1.36 5.76
CA ASP A 89 -4.03 -0.92 6.31
C ASP A 89 -4.26 -1.29 7.81
N ALA A 90 -3.22 -1.18 8.61
CA ALA A 90 -3.25 -1.55 10.02
C ALA A 90 -2.36 -0.67 10.93
N PHE A 91 -1.77 0.43 10.42
CA PHE A 91 -0.81 1.21 11.20
C PHE A 91 -1.44 1.91 12.41
N TYR A 92 -2.46 2.73 12.18
CA TYR A 92 -3.07 3.54 13.23
C TYR A 92 -4.59 3.36 13.32
N GLY A 93 -5.13 2.37 12.63
CA GLY A 93 -6.56 2.22 12.50
C GLY A 93 -7.08 3.03 11.31
N GLY A 94 -7.98 3.83 11.42
CA GLY A 94 -8.68 4.57 10.38
C GLY A 94 -10.19 4.44 10.61
N LEU A 95 -10.99 4.82 9.63
CA LEU A 95 -12.44 4.86 9.74
C LEU A 95 -13.11 3.47 9.86
N GLY A 96 -12.63 2.65 10.78
CA GLY A 96 -13.26 1.42 11.25
C GLY A 96 -12.58 0.11 10.80
N THR A 97 -12.05 0.01 9.58
CA THR A 97 -11.47 -1.25 9.08
C THR A 97 -10.05 -1.51 9.57
N GLY A 98 -9.22 -0.50 9.73
CA GLY A 98 -7.84 -0.67 10.15
C GLY A 98 -7.66 -1.33 11.52
N TRP A 99 -8.52 -1.02 12.50
CA TRP A 99 -8.52 -1.72 13.79
C TRP A 99 -8.96 -3.18 13.68
N ILE A 100 -9.91 -3.47 12.80
CA ILE A 100 -10.36 -4.84 12.54
C ILE A 100 -9.26 -5.62 11.83
N ASN A 101 -8.59 -5.02 10.86
CA ASN A 101 -7.44 -5.63 10.19
C ASN A 101 -6.29 -5.90 11.17
N MET A 102 -5.99 -4.94 12.06
CA MET A 102 -5.00 -5.14 13.12
C MET A 102 -5.37 -6.32 14.03
N PHE A 103 -6.66 -6.46 14.39
CA PHE A 103 -7.14 -7.60 15.18
C PHE A 103 -6.96 -8.92 14.40
N ILE A 104 -7.28 -8.95 13.11
CA ILE A 104 -7.11 -10.13 12.25
C ILE A 104 -5.63 -10.53 12.16
N PHE A 105 -4.73 -9.56 11.93
CA PHE A 105 -3.29 -9.81 11.95
C PHE A 105 -2.79 -10.30 13.31
N LEU A 106 -3.34 -9.76 14.40
CA LEU A 106 -3.03 -10.21 15.75
C LEU A 106 -3.40 -11.68 15.96
N VAL A 107 -4.59 -12.09 15.50
CA VAL A 107 -5.04 -13.50 15.56
C VAL A 107 -4.08 -14.40 14.77
N ILE A 108 -3.70 -14.02 13.56
CA ILE A 108 -2.77 -14.78 12.73
C ILE A 108 -1.38 -14.85 13.37
N ALA A 109 -0.86 -13.73 13.88
CA ALA A 109 0.45 -13.67 14.51
C ALA A 109 0.52 -14.50 15.79
N VAL A 110 -0.49 -14.42 16.66
CA VAL A 110 -0.56 -15.26 17.85
C VAL A 110 -0.62 -16.74 17.48
N PHE A 111 -1.41 -17.11 16.49
CA PHE A 111 -1.49 -18.50 16.05
C PHE A 111 -0.14 -19.02 15.52
N ILE A 112 0.50 -18.29 14.61
CA ILE A 112 1.81 -18.68 14.06
C ILE A 112 2.87 -18.72 15.16
N GLY A 113 2.98 -17.65 15.96
CA GLY A 113 3.98 -17.54 17.00
C GLY A 113 3.88 -18.62 18.07
N THR A 114 2.67 -18.98 18.48
CA THR A 114 2.46 -20.05 19.47
C THR A 114 2.78 -21.43 18.90
N LEU A 115 2.41 -21.70 17.65
CA LEU A 115 2.77 -22.97 16.99
C LEU A 115 4.27 -23.13 16.82
N MET A 116 4.99 -22.05 16.49
CA MET A 116 6.45 -22.08 16.38
C MET A 116 7.15 -22.44 17.71
N ILE A 117 6.54 -22.04 18.84
CA ILE A 117 7.09 -22.31 20.18
C ILE A 117 6.55 -23.64 20.75
N GLY A 118 5.66 -24.32 20.03
CA GLY A 118 5.02 -25.57 20.52
C GLY A 118 3.99 -25.35 21.62
N ARG A 119 3.30 -24.19 21.64
CA ARG A 119 2.29 -23.82 22.63
C ARG A 119 0.90 -23.76 22.03
N SER A 120 -0.13 -23.83 22.87
CA SER A 120 -1.51 -23.63 22.43
C SER A 120 -1.76 -22.16 22.07
N PRO A 121 -2.35 -21.87 20.88
CA PRO A 121 -2.70 -20.50 20.52
C PRO A 121 -3.83 -19.97 21.38
N GLU A 122 -3.55 -18.93 22.16
CA GLU A 122 -4.49 -18.30 23.08
C GLU A 122 -4.44 -16.78 22.93
N LEU A 123 -5.60 -16.17 22.79
CA LEU A 123 -5.76 -14.73 22.74
C LEU A 123 -6.93 -14.31 23.63
N PHE A 124 -6.70 -13.31 24.49
CA PHE A 124 -7.70 -12.83 25.48
C PHE A 124 -8.29 -13.95 26.35
N GLY A 125 -7.47 -14.92 26.74
CA GLY A 125 -7.90 -16.05 27.57
C GLY A 125 -8.81 -17.06 26.83
N LYS A 126 -8.78 -17.09 25.51
CA LYS A 126 -9.54 -18.04 24.70
C LYS A 126 -8.66 -18.68 23.64
N LYS A 127 -8.87 -19.97 23.39
CA LYS A 127 -8.10 -20.74 22.43
C LYS A 127 -8.49 -20.34 20.99
N ILE A 128 -7.51 -19.98 20.18
CA ILE A 128 -7.69 -19.82 18.73
C ILE A 128 -7.65 -21.20 18.09
N GLY A 129 -8.66 -21.54 17.31
CA GLY A 129 -8.76 -22.82 16.61
C GLY A 129 -8.75 -22.65 15.09
N ILE A 130 -9.04 -23.74 14.40
CA ILE A 130 -9.09 -23.80 12.94
C ILE A 130 -10.14 -22.82 12.36
N PRO A 131 -11.38 -22.72 12.87
CA PRO A 131 -12.39 -21.85 12.26
C PRO A 131 -12.01 -20.37 12.32
N GLU A 132 -11.43 -19.88 13.42
CA GLU A 132 -10.95 -18.51 13.51
C GLU A 132 -9.83 -18.23 12.51
N MET A 133 -8.89 -19.18 12.37
CA MET A 133 -7.80 -19.04 11.41
C MET A 133 -8.28 -19.08 9.97
N GLN A 134 -9.20 -19.97 9.62
CA GLN A 134 -9.77 -20.01 8.27
C GLN A 134 -10.42 -18.69 7.88
N VAL A 135 -11.18 -18.09 8.80
CA VAL A 135 -11.78 -16.77 8.57
C VAL A 135 -10.71 -15.68 8.46
N ALA A 136 -9.74 -15.65 9.38
CA ALA A 136 -8.68 -14.64 9.38
C ALA A 136 -7.84 -14.67 8.09
N VAL A 137 -7.43 -15.85 7.65
CA VAL A 137 -6.69 -16.03 6.39
C VAL A 137 -7.59 -15.71 5.18
N GLY A 138 -8.84 -16.15 5.20
CA GLY A 138 -9.81 -15.87 4.14
C GLY A 138 -10.04 -14.38 3.91
N VAL A 139 -10.18 -13.61 5.00
CA VAL A 139 -10.31 -12.15 4.92
C VAL A 139 -9.04 -11.52 4.30
N ASN A 140 -7.86 -11.90 4.79
CA ASN A 140 -6.60 -11.37 4.29
C ASN A 140 -6.41 -11.67 2.79
N VAL A 141 -6.68 -12.91 2.37
CA VAL A 141 -6.59 -13.32 0.97
C VAL A 141 -7.57 -12.55 0.09
N LEU A 142 -8.82 -12.36 0.51
CA LEU A 142 -9.83 -11.65 -0.28
C LEU A 142 -9.49 -10.17 -0.45
N GLN A 143 -9.01 -9.51 0.61
CA GLN A 143 -8.58 -8.11 0.53
C GLN A 143 -7.43 -7.87 -0.46
N LEU A 144 -6.53 -8.84 -0.60
CA LEU A 144 -5.43 -8.79 -1.56
C LEU A 144 -5.88 -9.18 -2.97
N PHE A 145 -6.65 -10.26 -3.07
CA PHE A 145 -7.00 -10.88 -4.34
C PHE A 145 -7.94 -10.03 -5.19
N VAL A 146 -8.95 -9.42 -4.58
CA VAL A 146 -9.97 -8.67 -5.33
C VAL A 146 -9.38 -7.46 -6.08
N PRO A 147 -8.63 -6.53 -5.46
CA PRO A 147 -8.07 -5.39 -6.18
C PRO A 147 -7.07 -5.81 -7.26
N VAL A 148 -6.31 -6.88 -7.03
CA VAL A 148 -5.35 -7.41 -8.00
C VAL A 148 -6.06 -8.00 -9.22
N CYS A 149 -7.11 -8.80 -9.01
CA CYS A 149 -7.90 -9.36 -10.11
C CYS A 149 -8.59 -8.27 -10.92
N LEU A 150 -9.15 -7.26 -10.27
CA LEU A 150 -9.79 -6.14 -10.95
C LEU A 150 -8.78 -5.31 -11.75
N ALA A 151 -7.58 -5.07 -11.19
CA ALA A 151 -6.50 -4.43 -11.92
C ALA A 151 -6.05 -5.24 -13.14
N ALA A 152 -5.94 -6.56 -13.02
CA ALA A 152 -5.61 -7.44 -14.14
C ALA A 152 -6.69 -7.41 -15.24
N ILE A 153 -7.97 -7.38 -14.87
CA ILE A 153 -9.09 -7.25 -15.82
C ILE A 153 -9.02 -5.90 -16.54
N ALA A 154 -8.80 -4.80 -15.80
CA ALA A 154 -8.66 -3.47 -16.39
C ALA A 154 -7.48 -3.40 -17.37
N CYS A 155 -6.32 -3.95 -16.98
CA CYS A 155 -5.16 -4.04 -17.85
C CYS A 155 -5.43 -4.87 -19.12
N PHE A 156 -6.12 -6.00 -18.98
CA PHE A 156 -6.48 -6.85 -20.13
C PHE A 156 -7.39 -6.11 -21.11
N ILE A 157 -8.40 -5.39 -20.61
CA ILE A 157 -9.31 -4.57 -21.44
C ILE A 157 -8.52 -3.45 -22.11
N TYR A 158 -7.66 -2.76 -21.35
CA TYR A 158 -6.80 -1.71 -21.87
C TYR A 158 -5.87 -2.18 -23.00
N MET A 159 -5.27 -3.35 -22.84
CA MET A 159 -4.41 -3.95 -23.87
C MET A 159 -5.17 -4.37 -25.13
N LYS A 160 -6.43 -4.78 -25.00
CA LYS A 160 -7.26 -5.20 -26.13
C LYS A 160 -7.85 -4.04 -26.93
N ILE A 161 -8.33 -3.01 -26.25
CA ILE A 161 -9.08 -1.89 -26.86
C ILE A 161 -8.15 -0.73 -27.19
N GLY A 162 -7.14 -0.48 -26.35
CA GLY A 162 -6.18 0.62 -26.47
C GLY A 162 -6.68 1.96 -25.92
N ASN A 163 -5.75 2.77 -25.45
CA ASN A 163 -6.04 4.08 -24.84
C ASN A 163 -6.75 5.08 -25.78
N PRO A 164 -6.47 5.12 -27.10
CA PRO A 164 -7.18 6.06 -27.99
C PRO A 164 -8.70 5.89 -27.98
N ASN A 165 -9.18 4.66 -27.76
CA ASN A 165 -10.62 4.36 -27.72
C ASN A 165 -11.21 4.45 -26.32
N LEU A 166 -10.41 4.18 -25.28
CA LEU A 166 -10.85 4.19 -23.89
C LEU A 166 -10.68 5.55 -23.22
N GLY A 167 -9.62 6.29 -23.56
CA GLY A 167 -9.31 7.59 -22.95
C GLY A 167 -9.08 7.50 -21.43
N TRP A 168 -8.63 6.34 -20.93
CA TRP A 168 -8.51 6.11 -19.49
C TRP A 168 -7.28 6.74 -18.87
N LEU A 169 -6.14 6.73 -19.57
CA LEU A 169 -4.86 7.13 -19.02
C LEU A 169 -4.28 8.35 -19.73
N THR A 170 -3.77 9.30 -18.96
CA THR A 170 -2.93 10.39 -19.48
C THR A 170 -1.49 9.94 -19.69
N ASN A 171 -0.97 9.12 -18.77
CA ASN A 171 0.38 8.57 -18.82
C ASN A 171 0.31 7.07 -19.14
N MET A 172 1.12 6.63 -20.11
CA MET A 172 1.17 5.22 -20.54
C MET A 172 2.39 4.50 -19.95
N GLY A 173 2.43 3.18 -20.18
CA GLY A 173 3.57 2.35 -19.75
C GLY A 173 3.49 1.96 -18.26
N PRO A 174 4.64 1.80 -17.57
CA PRO A 174 4.67 1.37 -16.18
C PRO A 174 3.90 2.29 -15.24
N HIS A 175 3.94 3.61 -15.46
CA HIS A 175 3.17 4.59 -14.69
C HIS A 175 1.66 4.38 -14.87
N GLY A 176 1.19 4.17 -16.11
CA GLY A 176 -0.23 3.89 -16.36
C GLY A 176 -0.70 2.59 -15.70
N PHE A 177 0.14 1.57 -15.64
CA PHE A 177 -0.15 0.37 -14.86
C PHE A 177 -0.26 0.67 -13.36
N THR A 178 0.69 1.45 -12.83
CA THR A 178 0.66 1.91 -11.42
C THR A 178 -0.63 2.67 -11.12
N THR A 179 -1.05 3.55 -12.02
CA THR A 179 -2.28 4.35 -11.92
C THR A 179 -3.53 3.45 -11.80
N MET A 180 -3.67 2.45 -12.67
CA MET A 180 -4.79 1.50 -12.61
C MET A 180 -4.77 0.64 -11.35
N LEU A 181 -3.58 0.17 -10.94
CA LEU A 181 -3.40 -0.63 -9.73
C LEU A 181 -3.72 0.19 -8.47
N TYR A 182 -3.23 1.43 -8.43
CA TYR A 182 -3.46 2.36 -7.32
C TYR A 182 -4.96 2.58 -7.08
N GLU A 183 -5.74 2.78 -8.15
CA GLU A 183 -7.19 2.98 -8.07
C GLU A 183 -7.91 1.84 -7.33
N TYR A 184 -7.57 0.58 -7.65
CA TYR A 184 -8.20 -0.57 -6.98
C TYR A 184 -7.68 -0.79 -5.56
N ILE A 185 -6.40 -0.56 -5.31
CA ILE A 185 -5.83 -0.69 -3.96
C ILE A 185 -6.41 0.38 -3.04
N THR A 186 -6.46 1.64 -3.47
CA THR A 186 -7.03 2.73 -2.67
C THR A 186 -8.53 2.54 -2.43
N SER A 187 -9.26 1.99 -3.40
CA SER A 187 -10.68 1.65 -3.26
C SER A 187 -10.89 0.53 -2.24
N ALA A 188 -10.07 -0.52 -2.28
CA ALA A 188 -10.18 -1.66 -1.34
C ALA A 188 -9.72 -1.29 0.07
N ALA A 189 -8.64 -0.52 0.22
CA ALA A 189 -8.15 -0.03 1.52
C ALA A 189 -9.09 1.02 2.16
N GLY A 190 -9.99 1.62 1.36
CA GLY A 190 -10.94 2.62 1.84
C GLY A 190 -10.38 4.03 1.95
N ASN A 191 -9.19 4.29 1.40
CA ASN A 191 -8.63 5.64 1.31
C ASN A 191 -9.44 6.52 0.36
N GLY A 192 -9.63 6.09 -0.90
CA GLY A 192 -10.35 6.87 -1.90
C GLY A 192 -9.53 8.00 -2.54
N SER A 193 -8.23 8.07 -2.27
CA SER A 193 -7.31 8.92 -3.03
C SER A 193 -6.99 8.24 -4.36
N ASN A 194 -7.01 8.98 -5.47
CA ASN A 194 -6.68 8.44 -6.79
C ASN A 194 -5.56 9.22 -7.47
N PHE A 195 -5.01 8.66 -8.53
CA PHE A 195 -4.11 9.38 -9.42
C PHE A 195 -4.92 10.22 -10.41
N ALA A 196 -4.57 11.50 -10.55
CA ALA A 196 -5.26 12.42 -11.44
C ALA A 196 -5.12 12.04 -12.93
N GLY A 197 -4.15 11.20 -13.26
CA GLY A 197 -3.93 10.66 -14.60
C GLY A 197 -4.94 9.60 -15.05
N LEU A 198 -5.89 9.19 -14.19
CA LEU A 198 -6.92 8.23 -14.52
C LEU A 198 -8.27 8.92 -14.75
N ASN A 199 -8.84 8.75 -15.93
CA ASN A 199 -10.22 9.12 -16.19
C ASN A 199 -11.14 7.98 -15.71
N ASN A 200 -11.44 7.96 -14.42
CA ASN A 200 -12.22 6.91 -13.76
C ASN A 200 -13.74 7.14 -13.82
N ASN A 201 -14.22 8.25 -14.37
CA ASN A 201 -15.66 8.51 -14.49
C ASN A 201 -16.28 7.77 -15.69
N THR A 202 -16.19 6.46 -15.69
CA THR A 202 -16.81 5.59 -16.69
C THR A 202 -17.60 4.47 -16.00
N PRO A 203 -18.63 3.88 -16.67
CA PRO A 203 -19.41 2.79 -16.07
C PRO A 203 -18.56 1.59 -15.63
N PHE A 204 -17.49 1.29 -16.37
CA PHE A 204 -16.56 0.21 -16.01
C PHE A 204 -15.86 0.51 -14.69
N TRP A 205 -15.20 1.67 -14.57
CA TRP A 205 -14.49 2.04 -13.35
C TRP A 205 -15.45 2.18 -12.17
N ASN A 206 -16.57 2.84 -12.35
CA ASN A 206 -17.57 3.04 -11.29
C ASN A 206 -18.07 1.70 -10.71
N LEU A 207 -18.35 0.70 -11.57
CA LEU A 207 -18.81 -0.61 -11.10
C LEU A 207 -17.70 -1.41 -10.42
N THR A 208 -16.52 -1.46 -11.02
CA THR A 208 -15.42 -2.28 -10.52
C THR A 208 -14.81 -1.71 -9.24
N THR A 209 -14.66 -0.38 -9.13
CA THR A 209 -14.22 0.27 -7.87
C THR A 209 -15.26 0.12 -6.76
N SER A 210 -16.56 0.19 -7.09
CA SER A 210 -17.62 -0.10 -6.10
C SER A 210 -17.51 -1.51 -5.54
N LEU A 211 -17.22 -2.50 -6.39
CA LEU A 211 -16.99 -3.88 -5.93
C LEU A 211 -15.75 -3.98 -5.03
N ALA A 212 -14.66 -3.29 -5.39
CA ALA A 212 -13.46 -3.23 -4.57
C ALA A 212 -13.74 -2.60 -3.19
N MET A 213 -14.47 -1.49 -3.16
CA MET A 213 -14.87 -0.82 -1.91
C MET A 213 -15.76 -1.70 -1.02
N LEU A 214 -16.76 -2.36 -1.61
CA LEU A 214 -17.64 -3.27 -0.86
C LEU A 214 -16.87 -4.42 -0.23
N THR A 215 -15.99 -5.05 -0.98
CA THR A 215 -15.17 -6.16 -0.46
C THR A 215 -14.15 -5.67 0.57
N GLY A 216 -13.45 -4.57 0.31
CA GLY A 216 -12.48 -4.01 1.24
C GLY A 216 -13.07 -3.57 2.57
N ARG A 217 -14.32 -3.09 2.57
CA ARG A 217 -15.01 -2.62 3.77
C ARG A 217 -15.73 -3.73 4.53
N PHE A 218 -16.55 -4.52 3.85
CA PHE A 218 -17.45 -5.46 4.54
C PHE A 218 -16.78 -6.80 4.87
N VAL A 219 -15.83 -7.27 4.08
CA VAL A 219 -15.16 -8.55 4.34
C VAL A 219 -14.41 -8.54 5.69
N PRO A 220 -13.59 -7.52 6.05
CA PRO A 220 -12.98 -7.46 7.37
C PRO A 220 -13.99 -7.36 8.51
N ILE A 221 -15.05 -6.56 8.34
CA ILE A 221 -16.08 -6.38 9.39
C ILE A 221 -16.77 -7.71 9.67
N ILE A 222 -17.26 -8.38 8.64
CA ILE A 222 -17.93 -9.68 8.77
C ILE A 222 -16.95 -10.72 9.34
N GLY A 223 -15.73 -10.77 8.84
CA GLY A 223 -14.69 -11.69 9.29
C GLY A 223 -14.33 -11.48 10.77
N GLY A 224 -14.12 -10.23 11.17
CA GLY A 224 -13.85 -9.88 12.56
C GLY A 224 -15.00 -10.29 13.51
N LEU A 225 -16.24 -10.03 13.12
CA LEU A 225 -17.42 -10.44 13.88
C LEU A 225 -17.56 -11.97 13.96
N LEU A 226 -17.28 -12.70 12.89
CA LEU A 226 -17.30 -14.16 12.89
C LEU A 226 -16.22 -14.73 13.82
N ILE A 227 -14.99 -14.20 13.79
CA ILE A 227 -13.92 -14.62 14.70
C ILE A 227 -14.35 -14.43 16.17
N ILE A 228 -14.88 -13.25 16.50
CA ILE A 228 -15.37 -12.96 17.85
C ILE A 228 -16.52 -13.88 18.22
N GLY A 229 -17.44 -14.16 17.29
CA GLY A 229 -18.53 -15.10 17.47
C GLY A 229 -18.04 -16.50 17.88
N PHE A 230 -17.09 -17.06 17.13
CA PHE A 230 -16.49 -18.36 17.46
C PHE A 230 -15.72 -18.33 18.78
N MET A 231 -15.01 -17.26 19.09
CA MET A 231 -14.31 -17.10 20.36
C MET A 231 -15.29 -16.99 21.54
N ARG A 232 -16.48 -16.42 21.37
CA ARG A 232 -17.48 -16.26 22.43
C ARG A 232 -17.92 -17.61 22.99
N GLU A 233 -18.10 -18.62 22.15
CA GLU A 233 -18.55 -19.95 22.56
C GLU A 233 -17.51 -20.76 23.36
N LYS A 234 -16.24 -20.34 23.30
CA LYS A 234 -15.14 -21.05 23.95
C LYS A 234 -15.01 -20.70 25.42
N LYS A 235 -14.59 -21.70 26.22
CA LYS A 235 -14.32 -21.52 27.66
C LYS A 235 -13.13 -20.62 27.87
N TYR A 236 -13.16 -19.84 28.94
CA TYR A 236 -12.04 -19.03 29.39
C TYR A 236 -10.91 -19.92 29.91
N ILE A 237 -9.69 -19.63 29.51
CA ILE A 237 -8.46 -20.30 29.98
C ILE A 237 -7.65 -19.26 30.75
N PRO A 238 -7.34 -19.49 32.04
CA PRO A 238 -6.49 -18.59 32.80
C PRO A 238 -5.08 -18.55 32.18
N SER A 239 -4.46 -17.36 32.18
CA SER A 239 -3.07 -17.20 31.73
C SER A 239 -2.14 -18.11 32.53
N SER A 240 -1.28 -18.82 31.83
CA SER A 240 -0.27 -19.71 32.42
C SER A 240 1.16 -19.27 31.96
N SER A 241 2.19 -19.86 32.53
CA SER A 241 3.57 -19.66 32.05
C SER A 241 3.76 -20.07 30.57
N GLY A 242 2.79 -20.80 30.02
CA GLY A 242 2.72 -21.19 28.62
C GLY A 242 2.03 -20.18 27.70
N THR A 243 1.30 -19.18 28.22
CA THR A 243 0.62 -18.18 27.41
C THR A 243 1.62 -17.22 26.79
N LEU A 244 1.47 -16.92 25.48
CA LEU A 244 2.34 -15.96 24.78
C LEU A 244 2.06 -14.54 25.30
N GLN A 245 3.08 -13.85 25.77
CA GLN A 245 2.96 -12.44 26.16
C GLN A 245 2.87 -11.55 24.95
N THR A 246 1.69 -10.96 24.73
CA THR A 246 1.38 -10.09 23.60
C THR A 246 1.75 -8.61 23.82
N ASP A 247 2.19 -8.26 25.03
CA ASP A 247 2.57 -6.89 25.43
C ASP A 247 4.08 -6.64 25.41
N SER A 248 4.88 -7.60 24.90
CA SER A 248 6.34 -7.47 24.76
C SER A 248 6.73 -6.79 23.44
N TYR A 249 7.88 -6.06 23.43
CA TYR A 249 8.43 -5.48 22.20
C TYR A 249 8.79 -6.55 21.17
N THR A 250 9.22 -7.71 21.61
CA THR A 250 9.54 -8.86 20.74
C THR A 250 8.29 -9.32 19.98
N PHE A 251 7.15 -9.43 20.67
CA PHE A 251 5.89 -9.77 20.02
C PHE A 251 5.44 -8.67 19.06
N GLY A 252 5.62 -7.40 19.42
CA GLY A 252 5.31 -6.28 18.52
C GLY A 252 6.12 -6.31 17.23
N ALA A 253 7.44 -6.56 17.33
CA ALA A 253 8.30 -6.73 16.16
C ALA A 253 7.91 -7.96 15.32
N PHE A 254 7.56 -9.07 15.96
CA PHE A 254 7.06 -10.27 15.29
C PHE A 254 5.73 -10.00 14.56
N LEU A 255 4.78 -9.34 15.20
CA LEU A 255 3.51 -8.95 14.57
C LEU A 255 3.76 -8.07 13.35
N PHE A 256 4.64 -7.08 13.46
CA PHE A 256 5.00 -6.23 12.33
C PHE A 256 5.61 -7.03 11.17
N ALA A 257 6.51 -7.97 11.48
CA ALA A 257 7.08 -8.87 10.47
C ALA A 257 5.99 -9.72 9.77
N VAL A 258 5.04 -10.25 10.53
CA VAL A 258 3.89 -11.01 9.98
C VAL A 258 3.05 -10.12 9.05
N ILE A 259 2.75 -8.89 9.44
CA ILE A 259 1.99 -7.94 8.63
C ILE A 259 2.75 -7.67 7.31
N ILE A 260 4.04 -7.37 7.38
CA ILE A 260 4.86 -7.10 6.18
C ILE A 260 4.90 -8.32 5.25
N VAL A 261 5.09 -9.52 5.79
CA VAL A 261 5.12 -10.75 4.98
C VAL A 261 3.78 -10.99 4.29
N LEU A 262 2.69 -10.88 5.02
CA LEU A 262 1.35 -11.14 4.46
C LEU A 262 0.90 -10.06 3.48
N SER A 263 1.16 -8.79 3.77
CA SER A 263 0.67 -7.69 2.93
C SER A 263 1.63 -7.36 1.78
N VAL A 264 2.90 -7.13 2.08
CA VAL A 264 3.86 -6.61 1.08
C VAL A 264 4.37 -7.72 0.16
N LEU A 265 4.74 -8.87 0.72
CA LEU A 265 5.32 -9.95 -0.07
C LEU A 265 4.31 -10.56 -1.04
N SER A 266 3.03 -10.59 -0.67
CA SER A 266 1.94 -11.07 -1.53
C SER A 266 1.74 -10.22 -2.80
N LEU A 267 2.11 -8.93 -2.76
CA LEU A 267 2.03 -8.01 -3.91
C LEU A 267 3.37 -7.73 -4.58
N PHE A 268 4.46 -8.29 -4.10
CA PHE A 268 5.81 -7.92 -4.54
C PHE A 268 5.99 -7.98 -6.06
N VAL A 269 5.51 -9.03 -6.72
CA VAL A 269 5.62 -9.20 -8.18
C VAL A 269 4.90 -8.08 -8.93
N ILE A 270 3.74 -7.66 -8.44
CA ILE A 270 2.92 -6.61 -9.06
C ILE A 270 3.56 -5.24 -8.85
N LEU A 271 4.11 -5.00 -7.67
CA LEU A 271 4.85 -3.77 -7.38
C LEU A 271 6.11 -3.64 -8.24
N MET A 272 6.73 -4.76 -8.62
CA MET A 272 7.86 -4.76 -9.57
C MET A 272 7.45 -4.30 -10.98
N ALA A 273 6.27 -4.68 -11.46
CA ALA A 273 5.81 -4.34 -12.80
C ALA A 273 5.42 -2.86 -12.94
N GLY A 274 5.02 -2.21 -11.86
CA GLY A 274 4.65 -0.79 -11.82
C GLY A 274 5.79 0.12 -11.36
N PRO A 275 5.79 0.56 -10.09
CA PRO A 275 6.70 1.60 -9.61
C PRO A 275 8.18 1.26 -9.75
N ILE A 276 8.57 -0.01 -9.56
CA ILE A 276 9.96 -0.41 -9.68
C ILE A 276 10.43 -0.36 -11.14
N ALA A 277 9.62 -0.86 -12.09
CA ALA A 277 9.93 -0.77 -13.51
C ALA A 277 10.02 0.69 -13.99
N GLU A 278 9.14 1.54 -13.49
CA GLU A 278 9.16 2.97 -13.76
C GLU A 278 10.44 3.63 -13.23
N HIS A 279 10.82 3.34 -11.99
CA HIS A 279 12.06 3.85 -11.40
C HIS A 279 13.29 3.51 -12.26
N PHE A 280 13.42 2.26 -12.69
CA PHE A 280 14.52 1.86 -13.57
C PHE A 280 14.48 2.55 -14.95
N SER A 281 13.28 2.80 -15.48
CA SER A 281 13.12 3.54 -16.74
C SER A 281 13.61 4.99 -16.61
N LEU A 282 13.36 5.65 -15.49
CA LEU A 282 13.85 7.00 -15.18
C LEU A 282 15.38 7.06 -15.14
N ILE A 283 16.01 6.09 -14.45
CA ILE A 283 17.49 6.01 -14.35
C ILE A 283 18.12 5.81 -15.74
N LYS A 284 17.53 4.93 -16.56
CA LYS A 284 18.02 4.68 -17.93
C LYS A 284 17.94 5.93 -18.80
N THR A 285 16.83 6.66 -18.74
CA THR A 285 16.65 7.91 -19.49
C THR A 285 17.65 8.96 -19.04
N ASN A 286 17.91 9.10 -17.76
CA ASN A 286 18.90 10.03 -17.23
C ASN A 286 20.33 9.70 -17.71
N ARG A 287 20.71 8.42 -17.74
CA ARG A 287 22.03 8.00 -18.30
C ARG A 287 22.17 8.30 -19.80
N LEU A 288 21.11 8.10 -20.57
CA LEU A 288 21.12 8.39 -22.01
C LEU A 288 21.22 9.91 -22.29
N SER A 289 20.51 10.74 -21.54
CA SER A 289 20.57 12.20 -21.66
C SER A 289 21.97 12.74 -21.30
N VAL A 290 22.60 12.22 -20.28
CA VAL A 290 23.99 12.56 -19.91
C VAL A 290 24.97 12.14 -21.00
N LEU A 291 24.81 10.95 -21.59
CA LEU A 291 25.65 10.47 -22.68
C LEU A 291 25.49 11.30 -23.97
N THR A 292 24.27 11.73 -24.28
CA THR A 292 24.01 12.63 -25.44
C THR A 292 24.52 14.03 -25.20
N MET A 293 24.49 14.56 -23.97
CA MET A 293 25.13 15.86 -23.66
C MET A 293 26.66 15.80 -23.68
N LEU A 294 27.27 14.65 -23.42
CA LEU A 294 28.73 14.45 -23.53
C LEU A 294 29.20 14.12 -24.97
N SER A 295 28.27 13.86 -25.89
CA SER A 295 28.62 13.52 -27.30
C SER A 295 28.88 14.68 -28.27
N PRO A 296 28.68 15.99 -27.97
CA PRO A 296 28.99 17.03 -28.92
C PRO A 296 30.50 17.19 -29.21
N PHE A 297 31.38 16.54 -28.47
CA PHE A 297 32.83 16.61 -28.68
C PHE A 297 33.41 15.55 -29.63
N LYS A 298 32.60 14.67 -30.23
CA LYS A 298 33.08 13.64 -31.19
C LYS A 298 32.77 13.87 -32.64
N LEU A 299 32.27 15.04 -33.03
CA LEU A 299 31.97 15.39 -34.42
C LEU A 299 32.95 16.46 -35.03
N LEU A 300 34.06 16.71 -34.35
CA LEU A 300 35.13 17.63 -34.84
C LEU A 300 36.52 16.98 -34.79
N SER A 301 36.62 15.70 -35.03
CA SER A 301 37.91 15.04 -35.28
C SER A 301 37.84 14.19 -36.53
#